data_8f487bccba2ab18470be89dff3e8eda9
#
_entry.id   8f487bccba2ab18470be89dff3e8eda9
#
_cell.length_a   1.000
_cell.length_b   1.000
_cell.length_c   1.000
_cell.angle_alpha   90.00
_cell.angle_beta   90.00
_cell.angle_gamma   90.00
#
_symmetry.space_group_name_H-M   'P 1'
#
loop_
_entity.id
_entity.type
_entity.pdbx_description
1 polymer ?
#
loop_
_entity_poly.entity_id
_entity_poly.type
_entity_poly.pdbx_seq_one_letter_code
_entity_poly.pdbx_strand_id
1 'polypeptide(L)'
;MTTAELPRPLAFVLGGGGSLGAMQVGMLRAVTEAGYRPDLVVGTSVGSLNSAVLALKGDDQAERLEHIWTRMTRHEAFPGGVFSQVRTLRTSGTNLFPNTGLAAIIDEYLGDGTTFEDLALPLGVVTTDVETAEPRLIRSGELRPALLASCAIPGIYPPVEHEGRLLYDGGLVANVPMRQAISMGAKSLVVLDCAFPGQLPARPQTLAEVVMFTAMISMRNQAVLEAPLAAAEVPVVYLPGPPPVRVSPLDFRRTREFTALAYETAKKHLEGLSVNGPGLYGVPGLATP
;
A
#
# COMPACT_ATOMS: atom_id res chain seq x y z
N MET A 1 25.94 -13.03 -5.73
CA MET A 1 24.87 -13.09 -6.75
C MET A 1 24.85 -11.75 -7.44
N THR A 2 24.90 -11.71 -8.77
CA THR A 2 24.83 -10.44 -9.50
C THR A 2 23.36 -10.00 -9.52
N THR A 3 23.06 -8.86 -8.89
CA THR A 3 21.72 -8.25 -8.92
C THR A 3 21.40 -7.85 -10.36
N ALA A 4 20.21 -8.17 -10.85
CA ALA A 4 19.77 -7.70 -12.16
C ALA A 4 19.76 -6.16 -12.16
N GLU A 5 20.45 -5.53 -13.10
CA GLU A 5 20.42 -4.08 -13.26
C GLU A 5 19.05 -3.66 -13.81
N LEU A 6 18.36 -2.79 -13.08
CA LEU A 6 17.11 -2.21 -13.50
C LEU A 6 17.33 -0.78 -14.01
N PRO A 7 16.69 -0.40 -15.13
CA PRO A 7 16.73 0.99 -15.63
C PRO A 7 16.30 2.00 -14.57
N ARG A 8 16.97 3.15 -14.53
CA ARG A 8 16.68 4.22 -13.57
C ARG A 8 15.97 5.41 -14.27
N PRO A 9 15.10 6.12 -13.57
CA PRO A 9 14.73 5.99 -12.16
C PRO A 9 13.95 4.69 -11.85
N LEU A 10 14.36 4.01 -10.77
CA LEU A 10 13.65 2.85 -10.22
C LEU A 10 12.59 3.29 -9.22
N ALA A 11 11.34 2.89 -9.43
CA ALA A 11 10.28 3.12 -8.47
C ALA A 11 10.02 1.88 -7.60
N PHE A 12 9.81 2.08 -6.30
CA PHE A 12 9.11 1.10 -5.48
C PHE A 12 7.62 1.47 -5.44
N VAL A 13 6.77 0.50 -5.76
CA VAL A 13 5.32 0.65 -5.83
C VAL A 13 4.68 -0.21 -4.74
N LEU A 14 4.04 0.43 -3.76
CA LEU A 14 3.48 -0.23 -2.59
C LEU A 14 1.96 -0.22 -2.64
N GLY A 15 1.36 -1.39 -2.76
CA GLY A 15 -0.10 -1.55 -2.85
C GLY A 15 -0.81 -1.38 -1.51
N GLY A 16 -2.12 -1.14 -1.56
CA GLY A 16 -3.01 -1.10 -0.40
C GLY A 16 -3.31 -2.51 0.14
N GLY A 17 -3.76 -2.60 1.41
CA GLY A 17 -4.09 -3.91 2.01
C GLY A 17 -4.35 -3.90 3.53
N GLY A 18 -4.47 -2.74 4.17
CA GLY A 18 -4.72 -2.63 5.62
C GLY A 18 -3.60 -3.27 6.44
N SER A 19 -3.93 -4.15 7.39
CA SER A 19 -2.95 -4.83 8.25
C SER A 19 -1.97 -5.73 7.48
N LEU A 20 -2.28 -6.09 6.23
CA LEU A 20 -1.39 -6.84 5.36
C LEU A 20 -0.17 -6.01 4.90
N GLY A 21 -0.19 -4.68 5.09
CA GLY A 21 0.97 -3.81 4.87
C GLY A 21 2.23 -4.24 5.65
N ALA A 22 2.08 -5.00 6.73
CA ALA A 22 3.20 -5.66 7.42
C ALA A 22 4.04 -6.58 6.50
N MET A 23 3.44 -7.15 5.46
CA MET A 23 4.14 -7.98 4.47
C MET A 23 5.16 -7.16 3.68
N GLN A 24 4.84 -5.89 3.41
CA GLN A 24 5.76 -5.01 2.69
C GLN A 24 7.06 -4.77 3.45
N VAL A 25 7.06 -4.83 4.78
CA VAL A 25 8.30 -4.73 5.58
C VAL A 25 9.24 -5.89 5.26
N GLY A 26 8.73 -7.12 5.23
CA GLY A 26 9.51 -8.30 4.85
C GLY A 26 10.00 -8.23 3.39
N MET A 27 9.13 -7.81 2.48
CA MET A 27 9.49 -7.63 1.06
C MET A 27 10.58 -6.57 0.90
N LEU A 28 10.43 -5.41 1.56
CA LEU A 28 11.42 -4.32 1.53
C LEU A 28 12.79 -4.79 2.03
N ARG A 29 12.83 -5.58 3.09
CA ARG A 29 14.06 -6.18 3.58
C ARG A 29 14.71 -7.06 2.52
N ALA A 30 13.96 -7.97 1.90
CA ALA A 30 14.48 -8.87 0.86
C ALA A 30 14.98 -8.09 -0.38
N VAL A 31 14.23 -7.10 -0.85
CA VAL A 31 14.58 -6.23 -1.98
C VAL A 31 15.85 -5.43 -1.68
N THR A 32 15.95 -4.90 -0.45
CA THR A 32 17.10 -4.13 0.00
C THR A 32 18.37 -4.99 0.13
N GLU A 33 18.24 -6.21 0.69
CA GLU A 33 19.34 -7.20 0.77
C GLU A 33 19.79 -7.66 -0.63
N ALA A 34 18.86 -7.74 -1.58
CA ALA A 34 19.19 -8.01 -2.99
C ALA A 34 19.85 -6.82 -3.71
N GLY A 35 20.04 -5.68 -3.05
CA GLY A 35 20.77 -4.51 -3.57
C GLY A 35 19.92 -3.49 -4.31
N TYR A 36 18.61 -3.65 -4.40
CA TYR A 36 17.73 -2.66 -5.02
C TYR A 36 17.50 -1.47 -4.09
N ARG A 37 17.52 -0.26 -4.65
CA ARG A 37 17.24 1.00 -3.95
C ARG A 37 16.37 1.87 -4.85
N PRO A 38 15.27 2.44 -4.33
CA PRO A 38 14.39 3.27 -5.13
C PRO A 38 14.96 4.67 -5.36
N ASP A 39 14.64 5.26 -6.50
CA ASP A 39 14.81 6.69 -6.79
C ASP A 39 13.56 7.49 -6.46
N LEU A 40 12.40 6.80 -6.44
CA LEU A 40 11.11 7.35 -6.05
C LEU A 40 10.21 6.25 -5.49
N VAL A 41 9.21 6.63 -4.72
CA VAL A 41 8.26 5.69 -4.13
C VAL A 41 6.82 6.14 -4.40
N VAL A 42 5.94 5.18 -4.66
CA VAL A 42 4.51 5.46 -4.85
C VAL A 42 3.69 4.45 -4.08
N GLY A 43 2.69 4.94 -3.36
CA GLY A 43 1.87 4.07 -2.54
C GLY A 43 0.39 4.42 -2.51
N THR A 44 -0.41 3.42 -2.20
CA THR A 44 -1.86 3.53 -2.00
C THR A 44 -2.22 2.98 -0.63
N SER A 45 -3.12 3.68 0.11
CA SER A 45 -3.61 3.23 1.41
C SER A 45 -2.44 2.94 2.37
N VAL A 46 -2.40 1.78 3.03
CA VAL A 46 -1.27 1.37 3.87
C VAL A 46 0.07 1.42 3.13
N GLY A 47 0.08 1.17 1.82
CA GLY A 47 1.28 1.31 0.99
C GLY A 47 1.78 2.76 0.92
N SER A 48 0.89 3.75 1.00
CA SER A 48 1.29 5.17 1.06
C SER A 48 1.95 5.52 2.40
N LEU A 49 1.46 4.94 3.51
CA LEU A 49 2.08 5.09 4.84
C LEU A 49 3.49 4.49 4.88
N ASN A 50 3.64 3.25 4.38
CA ASN A 50 4.95 2.60 4.29
C ASN A 50 5.90 3.36 3.34
N SER A 51 5.38 3.86 2.21
CA SER A 51 6.14 4.69 1.26
C SER A 51 6.62 6.00 1.88
N ALA A 52 5.78 6.65 2.69
CA ALA A 52 6.15 7.89 3.37
C ALA A 52 7.30 7.67 4.37
N VAL A 53 7.25 6.59 5.17
CA VAL A 53 8.37 6.24 6.06
C VAL A 53 9.64 5.92 5.26
N LEU A 54 9.50 5.18 4.14
CA LEU A 54 10.64 4.83 3.27
C LEU A 54 11.26 6.07 2.62
N ALA A 55 10.48 7.12 2.38
CA ALA A 55 10.93 8.37 1.79
C ALA A 55 11.61 9.33 2.77
N LEU A 56 11.55 9.08 4.08
CA LEU A 56 12.21 9.92 5.09
C LEU A 56 13.73 9.93 4.92
N LYS A 57 14.37 10.97 5.44
CA LYS A 57 15.84 11.06 5.53
C LYS A 57 16.38 10.04 6.55
N GLY A 58 17.54 9.44 6.23
CA GLY A 58 18.22 8.45 7.06
C GLY A 58 18.45 7.14 6.33
N ASP A 59 19.10 6.17 6.97
CA ASP A 59 19.45 4.87 6.38
C ASP A 59 18.73 3.68 7.07
N ASP A 60 17.87 3.97 8.05
CA ASP A 60 17.23 3.00 8.94
C ASP A 60 15.73 2.79 8.67
N GLN A 61 15.22 3.22 7.51
CA GLN A 61 13.77 3.20 7.21
C GLN A 61 13.16 1.80 7.29
N ALA A 62 13.87 0.76 6.88
CA ALA A 62 13.37 -0.62 6.96
C ALA A 62 13.23 -1.07 8.44
N GLU A 63 14.20 -0.75 9.29
CA GLU A 63 14.14 -1.03 10.74
C GLU A 63 13.03 -0.20 11.40
N ARG A 64 12.89 1.06 11.00
CA ARG A 64 11.82 1.94 11.46
C ARG A 64 10.44 1.40 11.12
N LEU A 65 10.23 0.91 9.89
CA LEU A 65 8.98 0.25 9.49
C LEU A 65 8.72 -1.01 10.32
N GLU A 66 9.73 -1.86 10.54
CA GLU A 66 9.60 -3.05 11.37
C GLU A 66 9.22 -2.68 12.81
N HIS A 67 9.82 -1.64 13.37
CA HIS A 67 9.48 -1.12 14.69
C HIS A 67 8.02 -0.64 14.75
N ILE A 68 7.57 0.16 13.79
CA ILE A 68 6.20 0.65 13.69
C ILE A 68 5.22 -0.53 13.67
N TRP A 69 5.42 -1.46 12.74
CA TRP A 69 4.52 -2.59 12.52
C TRP A 69 4.47 -3.58 13.69
N THR A 70 5.58 -3.77 14.41
CA THR A 70 5.62 -4.67 15.58
C THR A 70 4.92 -4.10 16.81
N ARG A 71 4.73 -2.79 16.88
CA ARG A 71 4.08 -2.08 17.97
C ARG A 71 2.64 -1.70 17.65
N MET A 72 2.31 -1.54 16.38
CA MET A 72 0.98 -1.12 15.94
C MET A 72 -0.09 -2.10 16.40
N THR A 73 -1.13 -1.55 17.04
CA THR A 73 -2.30 -2.30 17.48
C THR A 73 -3.56 -1.86 16.74
N ARG A 74 -4.55 -2.78 16.68
CA ARG A 74 -5.85 -2.44 16.10
C ARG A 74 -6.51 -1.24 16.80
N HIS A 75 -6.30 -1.09 18.12
CA HIS A 75 -6.93 -0.03 18.90
C HIS A 75 -6.40 1.36 18.57
N GLU A 76 -5.15 1.48 18.18
CA GLU A 76 -4.53 2.74 17.75
C GLU A 76 -5.10 3.20 16.41
N ALA A 77 -5.14 2.32 15.42
CA ALA A 77 -5.68 2.66 14.09
C ALA A 77 -7.22 2.82 14.10
N PHE A 78 -7.93 1.95 14.84
CA PHE A 78 -9.40 1.88 14.89
C PHE A 78 -9.89 2.04 16.34
N PRO A 79 -9.84 3.25 16.89
CA PRO A 79 -10.20 3.49 18.29
C PRO A 79 -11.71 3.28 18.54
N GLY A 80 -12.01 2.76 19.74
CA GLY A 80 -13.37 2.60 20.23
C GLY A 80 -13.97 1.21 20.00
N GLY A 81 -15.03 0.90 20.77
CA GLY A 81 -15.79 -0.34 20.71
C GLY A 81 -17.10 -0.17 19.91
N VAL A 82 -17.93 -1.21 19.92
CA VAL A 82 -19.21 -1.26 19.16
C VAL A 82 -20.10 -0.04 19.43
N PHE A 83 -20.21 0.42 20.67
CA PHE A 83 -21.01 1.61 21.02
C PHE A 83 -20.46 2.88 20.35
N SER A 84 -19.14 3.06 20.31
CA SER A 84 -18.49 4.17 19.64
C SER A 84 -18.77 4.13 18.13
N GLN A 85 -18.66 2.98 17.49
CA GLN A 85 -18.94 2.78 16.07
C GLN A 85 -20.38 3.15 15.71
N VAL A 86 -21.37 2.67 16.52
CA VAL A 86 -22.78 3.01 16.33
C VAL A 86 -23.02 4.51 16.49
N ARG A 87 -22.37 5.13 17.49
CA ARG A 87 -22.44 6.58 17.66
C ARG A 87 -21.86 7.33 16.47
N THR A 88 -20.65 6.96 16.04
CA THR A 88 -19.98 7.58 14.90
C THR A 88 -20.84 7.45 13.65
N LEU A 89 -21.35 6.25 13.34
CA LEU A 89 -22.22 6.04 12.19
C LEU A 89 -23.51 6.87 12.25
N ARG A 90 -24.12 7.02 13.43
CA ARG A 90 -25.34 7.84 13.60
C ARG A 90 -25.07 9.34 13.41
N THR A 91 -23.89 9.82 13.76
CA THR A 91 -23.52 11.24 13.65
C THR A 91 -22.95 11.61 12.30
N SER A 92 -22.17 10.74 11.68
CA SER A 92 -21.54 10.97 10.37
C SER A 92 -22.41 10.48 9.20
N GLY A 93 -23.17 9.42 9.41
CA GLY A 93 -23.93 8.74 8.36
C GLY A 93 -23.11 7.90 7.38
N THR A 94 -21.78 8.02 7.38
CA THR A 94 -20.94 7.50 6.29
C THR A 94 -19.78 6.62 6.74
N ASN A 95 -19.36 6.64 8.03
CA ASN A 95 -18.18 5.91 8.50
C ASN A 95 -18.34 5.38 9.92
N LEU A 96 -17.59 4.32 10.21
CA LEU A 96 -17.58 3.63 11.51
C LEU A 96 -16.59 4.21 12.51
N PHE A 97 -15.44 4.74 12.02
CA PHE A 97 -14.36 5.25 12.84
C PHE A 97 -13.98 6.69 12.44
N PRO A 98 -13.66 7.55 13.41
CA PRO A 98 -12.96 8.80 13.10
C PRO A 98 -11.53 8.46 12.64
N ASN A 99 -10.94 9.33 11.83
CA ASN A 99 -9.54 9.15 11.36
C ASN A 99 -8.49 9.72 12.34
N THR A 100 -8.91 10.16 13.53
CA THR A 100 -8.03 10.76 14.54
C THR A 100 -6.93 9.80 15.06
N GLY A 101 -7.24 8.51 15.18
CA GLY A 101 -6.23 7.52 15.56
C GLY A 101 -5.15 7.37 14.48
N LEU A 102 -5.56 7.30 13.22
CA LEU A 102 -4.63 7.24 12.11
C LEU A 102 -3.81 8.54 11.99
N ALA A 103 -4.42 9.71 12.21
CA ALA A 103 -3.71 10.98 12.25
C ALA A 103 -2.62 10.99 13.32
N ALA A 104 -2.93 10.52 14.54
CA ALA A 104 -1.95 10.42 15.62
C ALA A 104 -0.77 9.50 15.28
N ILE A 105 -1.02 8.36 14.61
CA ILE A 105 0.03 7.45 14.12
C ILE A 105 0.91 8.16 13.08
N ILE A 106 0.31 8.87 12.14
CA ILE A 106 1.05 9.64 11.11
C ILE A 106 1.95 10.67 11.78
N ASP A 107 1.43 11.46 12.71
CA ASP A 107 2.18 12.51 13.41
C ASP A 107 3.30 11.92 14.29
N GLU A 108 3.07 10.77 14.94
CA GLU A 108 4.08 10.09 15.76
C GLU A 108 5.28 9.63 14.94
N TYR A 109 5.04 9.07 13.76
CA TYR A 109 6.11 8.41 12.99
C TYR A 109 6.70 9.27 11.88
N LEU A 110 5.96 10.24 11.35
CA LEU A 110 6.45 11.14 10.30
C LEU A 110 6.77 12.54 10.80
N GLY A 111 6.22 12.94 11.94
CA GLY A 111 6.30 14.30 12.49
C GLY A 111 5.13 15.17 12.05
N ASP A 112 4.61 15.98 12.97
CA ASP A 112 3.55 16.94 12.67
C ASP A 112 4.08 18.04 11.72
N GLY A 113 3.27 18.41 10.73
CA GLY A 113 3.60 19.43 9.74
C GLY A 113 4.64 19.01 8.68
N THR A 114 5.05 17.74 8.65
CA THR A 114 5.96 17.25 7.60
C THR A 114 5.30 17.34 6.22
N THR A 115 6.08 17.84 5.25
CA THR A 115 5.67 18.01 3.86
C THR A 115 6.33 17.01 2.91
N PHE A 116 5.83 16.88 1.69
CA PHE A 116 6.49 16.08 0.64
C PHE A 116 7.89 16.62 0.33
N GLU A 117 8.10 17.91 0.43
CA GLU A 117 9.36 18.62 0.14
C GLU A 117 10.46 18.31 1.18
N ASP A 118 10.08 17.88 2.39
CA ASP A 118 11.02 17.48 3.44
C ASP A 118 11.62 16.10 3.25
N LEU A 119 11.04 15.29 2.36
CA LEU A 119 11.44 13.91 2.14
C LEU A 119 12.78 13.80 1.39
N ALA A 120 13.47 12.65 1.58
CA ALA A 120 14.69 12.32 0.84
C ALA A 120 14.41 11.76 -0.56
N LEU A 121 13.27 11.09 -0.72
CA LEU A 121 12.84 10.53 -2.01
C LEU A 121 11.54 11.18 -2.46
N PRO A 122 11.37 11.40 -3.77
CA PRO A 122 10.08 11.76 -4.34
C PRO A 122 9.03 10.72 -3.97
N LEU A 123 7.93 11.18 -3.36
CA LEU A 123 6.80 10.34 -2.95
C LEU A 123 5.57 10.67 -3.78
N GLY A 124 4.85 9.64 -4.24
CA GLY A 124 3.51 9.73 -4.78
C GLY A 124 2.49 9.05 -3.86
N VAL A 125 1.49 9.79 -3.43
CA VAL A 125 0.35 9.26 -2.65
C VAL A 125 -0.88 9.22 -3.52
N VAL A 126 -1.49 8.04 -3.65
CA VAL A 126 -2.63 7.83 -4.56
C VAL A 126 -3.94 7.79 -3.78
N THR A 127 -4.90 8.54 -4.26
CA THR A 127 -6.27 8.68 -3.72
C THR A 127 -7.28 8.51 -4.85
N THR A 128 -8.57 8.41 -4.48
CA THR A 128 -9.69 8.40 -5.42
C THR A 128 -10.49 9.69 -5.28
N ASP A 129 -10.66 10.43 -6.36
CA ASP A 129 -11.54 11.59 -6.41
C ASP A 129 -13.00 11.12 -6.45
N VAL A 130 -13.83 11.61 -5.51
CA VAL A 130 -15.22 11.17 -5.36
C VAL A 130 -16.10 11.61 -6.54
N GLU A 131 -15.81 12.76 -7.13
CA GLU A 131 -16.64 13.35 -8.19
C GLU A 131 -16.36 12.70 -9.55
N THR A 132 -15.09 12.38 -9.82
CA THR A 132 -14.68 11.85 -11.14
C THR A 132 -14.51 10.32 -11.13
N ALA A 133 -14.40 9.70 -9.95
CA ALA A 133 -14.01 8.30 -9.76
C ALA A 133 -12.65 7.95 -10.40
N GLU A 134 -11.76 8.95 -10.55
CA GLU A 134 -10.43 8.78 -11.11
C GLU A 134 -9.35 8.78 -10.02
N PRO A 135 -8.18 8.15 -10.26
CA PRO A 135 -7.07 8.22 -9.36
C PRO A 135 -6.46 9.63 -9.35
N ARG A 136 -6.26 10.18 -8.15
CA ARG A 136 -5.52 11.42 -7.96
C ARG A 136 -4.19 11.13 -7.31
N LEU A 137 -3.11 11.59 -7.93
CA LEU A 137 -1.74 11.47 -7.45
C LEU A 137 -1.32 12.77 -6.74
N ILE A 138 -1.10 12.72 -5.44
CA ILE A 138 -0.64 13.84 -4.61
C ILE A 138 0.88 13.71 -4.41
N ARG A 139 1.63 14.80 -4.62
CA ARG A 139 3.11 14.81 -4.59
C ARG A 139 3.71 16.05 -3.95
N SER A 140 2.91 16.92 -3.37
CA SER A 140 3.34 18.19 -2.79
C SER A 140 2.45 18.62 -1.63
N GLY A 141 2.95 19.51 -0.77
CA GLY A 141 2.23 20.03 0.37
C GLY A 141 2.34 19.14 1.61
N GLU A 142 1.39 19.24 2.53
CA GLU A 142 1.42 18.48 3.78
C GLU A 142 1.15 16.99 3.56
N LEU A 143 1.95 16.12 4.20
CA LEU A 143 1.82 14.67 4.11
C LEU A 143 0.56 14.14 4.79
N ARG A 144 0.25 14.64 5.99
CA ARG A 144 -0.85 14.09 6.80
C ARG A 144 -2.19 14.08 6.09
N PRO A 145 -2.69 15.17 5.49
CA PRO A 145 -3.96 15.16 4.75
C PRO A 145 -3.96 14.18 3.57
N ALA A 146 -2.86 14.12 2.82
CA ALA A 146 -2.72 13.21 1.69
C ALA A 146 -2.77 11.74 2.11
N LEU A 147 -2.06 11.37 3.19
CA LEU A 147 -2.03 10.02 3.73
C LEU A 147 -3.38 9.61 4.33
N LEU A 148 -4.04 10.52 5.04
CA LEU A 148 -5.39 10.29 5.55
C LEU A 148 -6.39 10.06 4.40
N ALA A 149 -6.29 10.84 3.32
CA ALA A 149 -7.13 10.65 2.13
C ALA A 149 -6.87 9.30 1.46
N SER A 150 -5.59 8.94 1.30
CA SER A 150 -5.20 7.64 0.70
C SER A 150 -5.67 6.43 1.53
N CYS A 151 -5.87 6.60 2.83
CA CYS A 151 -6.36 5.57 3.75
C CYS A 151 -7.85 5.69 4.09
N ALA A 152 -8.59 6.62 3.47
CA ALA A 152 -10.00 6.86 3.73
C ALA A 152 -10.88 5.77 3.10
N ILE A 153 -10.82 4.55 3.64
CA ILE A 153 -11.63 3.40 3.16
C ILE A 153 -13.12 3.72 3.34
N PRO A 154 -13.94 3.69 2.27
CA PRO A 154 -15.37 3.97 2.36
C PRO A 154 -16.09 3.11 3.41
N GLY A 155 -16.92 3.75 4.23
CA GLY A 155 -17.63 3.10 5.34
C GLY A 155 -16.76 2.86 6.59
N ILE A 156 -15.45 2.87 6.49
CA ILE A 156 -14.51 2.70 7.62
C ILE A 156 -14.10 4.07 8.16
N TYR A 157 -13.49 4.92 7.32
CA TYR A 157 -13.08 6.28 7.65
C TYR A 157 -13.86 7.31 6.83
N PRO A 158 -13.97 8.56 7.31
CA PRO A 158 -14.57 9.63 6.54
C PRO A 158 -13.71 9.97 5.32
N PRO A 159 -14.33 10.43 4.21
CA PRO A 159 -13.57 11.02 3.11
C PRO A 159 -12.83 12.28 3.60
N VAL A 160 -11.77 12.63 2.91
CA VAL A 160 -10.91 13.78 3.26
C VAL A 160 -11.03 14.84 2.17
N GLU A 161 -11.30 16.07 2.58
CA GLU A 161 -11.21 17.21 1.67
C GLU A 161 -9.74 17.63 1.52
N HIS A 162 -9.26 17.71 0.27
CA HIS A 162 -7.92 18.13 -0.07
C HIS A 162 -7.95 18.96 -1.37
N GLU A 163 -7.46 20.19 -1.29
CA GLU A 163 -7.46 21.17 -2.41
C GLU A 163 -8.83 21.31 -3.09
N GLY A 164 -9.90 21.39 -2.29
CA GLY A 164 -11.28 21.56 -2.79
C GLY A 164 -11.87 20.31 -3.45
N ARG A 165 -11.23 19.15 -3.28
CA ARG A 165 -11.71 17.84 -3.74
C ARG A 165 -11.99 16.93 -2.56
N LEU A 166 -13.06 16.15 -2.67
CA LEU A 166 -13.37 15.11 -1.69
C LEU A 166 -12.76 13.78 -2.13
N LEU A 167 -11.88 13.24 -1.29
CA LEU A 167 -11.05 12.09 -1.63
C LEU A 167 -11.34 10.89 -0.73
N TYR A 168 -11.34 9.71 -1.34
CA TYR A 168 -11.34 8.41 -0.69
C TYR A 168 -10.03 7.64 -0.94
N ASP A 169 -9.92 6.46 -0.31
CA ASP A 169 -8.80 5.52 -0.48
C ASP A 169 -8.54 5.23 -1.96
N GLY A 170 -7.28 5.36 -2.34
CA GLY A 170 -6.86 5.13 -3.73
C GLY A 170 -7.04 3.70 -4.22
N GLY A 171 -7.18 2.74 -3.30
CA GLY A 171 -7.41 1.34 -3.62
C GLY A 171 -8.69 1.07 -4.39
N LEU A 172 -9.65 1.99 -4.39
CA LEU A 172 -10.86 1.87 -5.20
C LEU A 172 -10.56 1.85 -6.71
N VAL A 173 -9.54 2.59 -7.16
CA VAL A 173 -9.24 2.80 -8.59
C VAL A 173 -7.79 2.49 -8.98
N ALA A 174 -6.84 2.51 -8.05
CA ALA A 174 -5.42 2.24 -8.30
C ALA A 174 -4.77 1.61 -7.06
N ASN A 175 -5.16 0.37 -6.71
CA ASN A 175 -4.65 -0.31 -5.51
C ASN A 175 -3.14 -0.58 -5.55
N VAL A 176 -2.60 -0.91 -6.73
CA VAL A 176 -1.16 -1.05 -6.99
C VAL A 176 -0.78 0.00 -8.03
N PRO A 177 -0.28 1.19 -7.63
CA PRO A 177 -0.25 2.38 -8.48
C PRO A 177 0.94 2.39 -9.46
N MET A 178 1.04 1.38 -10.33
CA MET A 178 2.13 1.22 -11.31
C MET A 178 2.14 2.34 -12.35
N ARG A 179 0.97 2.70 -12.89
CA ARG A 179 0.86 3.77 -13.90
C ARG A 179 1.24 5.13 -13.31
N GLN A 180 0.90 5.38 -12.05
CA GLN A 180 1.27 6.60 -11.33
C GLN A 180 2.79 6.69 -11.16
N ALA A 181 3.47 5.56 -10.87
CA ALA A 181 4.92 5.52 -10.80
C ALA A 181 5.57 5.81 -12.18
N ILE A 182 5.03 5.24 -13.26
CA ILE A 182 5.49 5.54 -14.63
C ILE A 182 5.27 7.01 -14.95
N SER A 183 4.12 7.60 -14.57
CA SER A 183 3.84 9.02 -14.78
C SER A 183 4.77 9.95 -14.00
N MET A 184 5.37 9.47 -12.90
CA MET A 184 6.43 10.18 -12.17
C MET A 184 7.82 10.01 -12.82
N GLY A 185 7.93 9.31 -13.94
CA GLY A 185 9.16 9.14 -14.71
C GLY A 185 9.93 7.85 -14.43
N ALA A 186 9.35 6.89 -13.69
CA ALA A 186 9.99 5.60 -13.47
C ALA A 186 10.27 4.87 -14.79
N LYS A 187 11.47 4.27 -14.88
CA LYS A 187 11.92 3.45 -16.01
C LYS A 187 11.95 1.96 -15.66
N SER A 188 11.76 1.61 -14.42
CA SER A 188 11.54 0.26 -13.92
C SER A 188 10.75 0.29 -12.61
N LEU A 189 10.05 -0.78 -12.30
CA LEU A 189 9.23 -0.90 -11.09
C LEU A 189 9.63 -2.13 -10.28
N VAL A 190 9.71 -1.99 -8.96
CA VAL A 190 9.63 -3.09 -8.00
C VAL A 190 8.31 -2.92 -7.26
N VAL A 191 7.40 -3.85 -7.48
CA VAL A 191 6.04 -3.83 -6.93
C VAL A 191 5.97 -4.71 -5.70
N LEU A 192 5.55 -4.13 -4.58
CA LEU A 192 5.32 -4.79 -3.31
C LEU A 192 3.81 -4.86 -3.06
N ASP A 193 3.18 -5.92 -3.55
CA ASP A 193 1.74 -6.13 -3.40
C ASP A 193 1.47 -6.95 -2.15
N CYS A 194 0.73 -6.38 -1.19
CA CYS A 194 0.32 -7.09 0.01
C CYS A 194 -1.02 -7.85 -0.16
N ALA A 195 -1.73 -7.62 -1.26
CA ALA A 195 -2.85 -8.45 -1.63
C ALA A 195 -2.36 -9.69 -2.39
N PHE A 196 -2.90 -10.86 -2.07
CA PHE A 196 -2.59 -12.07 -2.82
C PHE A 196 -3.57 -12.22 -3.99
N PRO A 197 -3.13 -12.07 -5.24
CA PRO A 197 -4.03 -12.09 -6.39
C PRO A 197 -4.81 -13.40 -6.60
N GLY A 198 -4.32 -14.52 -6.07
CA GLY A 198 -4.93 -15.85 -6.21
C GLY A 198 -6.04 -16.19 -5.21
N GLN A 199 -6.30 -15.33 -4.20
CA GLN A 199 -7.22 -15.68 -3.14
C GLN A 199 -8.34 -14.69 -2.94
N LEU A 200 -9.53 -15.25 -3.06
CA LEU A 200 -10.73 -14.58 -2.59
C LEU A 200 -10.86 -14.79 -1.07
N PRO A 201 -11.30 -13.76 -0.32
CA PRO A 201 -11.62 -13.92 1.09
C PRO A 201 -12.68 -15.01 1.31
N ALA A 202 -12.83 -15.43 2.54
CA ALA A 202 -13.89 -16.38 2.91
C ALA A 202 -15.26 -15.85 2.45
N ARG A 203 -16.19 -16.76 2.19
CA ARG A 203 -17.56 -16.40 1.80
C ARG A 203 -18.14 -15.39 2.78
N PRO A 204 -18.53 -14.19 2.32
CA PRO A 204 -19.06 -13.15 3.21
C PRO A 204 -20.40 -13.56 3.81
N GLN A 205 -20.60 -13.27 5.09
CA GLN A 205 -21.82 -13.62 5.85
C GLN A 205 -22.54 -12.41 6.39
N THR A 206 -21.88 -11.25 6.43
CA THR A 206 -22.47 -9.98 6.91
C THR A 206 -22.40 -8.94 5.80
N LEU A 207 -23.26 -7.90 5.89
CA LEU A 207 -23.25 -6.79 4.93
C LEU A 207 -21.88 -6.11 4.85
N ALA A 208 -21.24 -5.89 6.00
CA ALA A 208 -19.90 -5.30 6.04
C ALA A 208 -18.86 -6.18 5.33
N GLU A 209 -18.93 -7.50 5.51
CA GLU A 209 -18.07 -8.44 4.78
C GLU A 209 -18.37 -8.47 3.28
N VAL A 210 -19.63 -8.32 2.86
CA VAL A 210 -20.01 -8.22 1.43
C VAL A 210 -19.40 -6.96 0.81
N VAL A 211 -19.49 -5.81 1.47
CA VAL A 211 -18.88 -4.56 0.99
C VAL A 211 -17.39 -4.69 0.87
N MET A 212 -16.73 -5.22 1.91
CA MET A 212 -15.27 -5.45 1.91
C MET A 212 -14.85 -6.44 0.81
N PHE A 213 -15.59 -7.52 0.65
CA PHE A 213 -15.35 -8.52 -0.38
C PHE A 213 -15.44 -7.92 -1.79
N THR A 214 -16.44 -7.07 -2.04
CA THR A 214 -16.62 -6.39 -3.32
C THR A 214 -15.44 -5.46 -3.60
N ALA A 215 -14.99 -4.67 -2.62
CA ALA A 215 -13.83 -3.82 -2.75
C ALA A 215 -12.55 -4.63 -3.04
N MET A 216 -12.32 -5.72 -2.31
CA MET A 216 -11.14 -6.59 -2.52
C MET A 216 -11.12 -7.24 -3.90
N ILE A 217 -12.27 -7.65 -4.44
CA ILE A 217 -12.36 -8.18 -5.82
C ILE A 217 -11.99 -7.09 -6.82
N SER A 218 -12.51 -5.88 -6.65
CA SER A 218 -12.22 -4.75 -7.53
C SER A 218 -10.71 -4.43 -7.52
N MET A 219 -10.11 -4.28 -6.33
CA MET A 219 -8.69 -4.01 -6.16
C MET A 219 -7.80 -5.08 -6.82
N ARG A 220 -8.16 -6.36 -6.64
CA ARG A 220 -7.46 -7.49 -7.27
C ARG A 220 -7.52 -7.41 -8.80
N ASN A 221 -8.70 -7.20 -9.37
CA ASN A 221 -8.87 -7.16 -10.82
C ASN A 221 -8.08 -6.01 -11.45
N GLN A 222 -7.97 -4.87 -10.78
CA GLN A 222 -7.15 -3.75 -11.23
C GLN A 222 -5.68 -4.17 -11.39
N ALA A 223 -5.07 -4.77 -10.37
CA ALA A 223 -3.67 -5.19 -10.42
C ALA A 223 -3.40 -6.21 -11.55
N VAL A 224 -4.32 -7.16 -11.74
CA VAL A 224 -4.23 -8.18 -12.82
C VAL A 224 -4.30 -7.53 -14.22
N LEU A 225 -5.15 -6.52 -14.39
CA LEU A 225 -5.30 -5.83 -15.68
C LEU A 225 -4.18 -4.81 -15.94
N GLU A 226 -3.70 -4.12 -14.91
CA GLU A 226 -2.70 -3.07 -15.06
C GLU A 226 -1.26 -3.59 -15.16
N ALA A 227 -0.93 -4.70 -14.51
CA ALA A 227 0.44 -5.21 -14.51
C ALA A 227 0.98 -5.53 -15.91
N PRO A 228 0.24 -6.19 -16.82
CA PRO A 228 0.69 -6.39 -18.20
C PRO A 228 0.86 -5.08 -18.98
N LEU A 229 0.01 -4.07 -18.72
CA LEU A 229 0.08 -2.77 -19.39
C LEU A 229 1.35 -2.02 -18.97
N ALA A 230 1.63 -1.97 -17.66
CA ALA A 230 2.86 -1.38 -17.15
C ALA A 230 4.11 -2.13 -17.66
N ALA A 231 4.04 -3.47 -17.69
CA ALA A 231 5.13 -4.33 -18.16
C ALA A 231 5.42 -4.20 -19.66
N ALA A 232 4.47 -3.72 -20.45
CA ALA A 232 4.69 -3.40 -21.85
C ALA A 232 5.54 -2.14 -22.04
N GLU A 233 5.55 -1.24 -21.05
CA GLU A 233 6.29 0.03 -21.09
C GLU A 233 7.66 -0.06 -20.44
N VAL A 234 7.74 -0.72 -19.26
CA VAL A 234 8.95 -0.78 -18.42
C VAL A 234 9.11 -2.18 -17.79
N PRO A 235 10.34 -2.57 -17.36
CA PRO A 235 10.50 -3.76 -16.53
C PRO A 235 9.74 -3.64 -15.21
N VAL A 236 8.93 -4.65 -14.89
CA VAL A 236 8.15 -4.74 -13.65
C VAL A 236 8.54 -5.99 -12.88
N VAL A 237 9.29 -5.85 -11.81
CA VAL A 237 9.56 -6.91 -10.83
C VAL A 237 8.40 -6.93 -9.84
N TYR A 238 7.52 -7.90 -9.99
CA TYR A 238 6.30 -7.99 -9.18
C TYR A 238 6.46 -9.00 -8.05
N LEU A 239 6.48 -8.53 -6.81
CA LEU A 239 6.53 -9.37 -5.62
C LEU A 239 5.10 -9.54 -5.08
N PRO A 240 4.51 -10.73 -5.26
CA PRO A 240 3.19 -11.00 -4.69
C PRO A 240 3.28 -11.19 -3.18
N GLY A 241 2.18 -10.95 -2.49
CA GLY A 241 2.04 -11.37 -1.10
C GLY A 241 2.25 -12.88 -0.94
N PRO A 242 2.63 -13.36 0.25
CA PRO A 242 2.80 -14.79 0.51
C PRO A 242 1.47 -15.53 0.34
N PRO A 243 1.52 -16.90 0.19
CA PRO A 243 0.31 -17.68 -0.01
C PRO A 243 -0.71 -17.42 1.10
N PRO A 244 -1.97 -17.70 0.79
CA PRO A 244 -3.13 -17.16 1.48
C PRO A 244 -3.21 -17.45 2.94
N VAL A 245 -3.29 -16.41 3.69
CA VAL A 245 -3.67 -16.49 5.08
C VAL A 245 -5.03 -15.79 5.22
N ARG A 246 -6.03 -16.51 5.70
CA ARG A 246 -7.35 -15.92 5.97
C ARG A 246 -7.24 -14.97 7.15
N VAL A 247 -7.11 -13.70 6.88
CA VAL A 247 -7.01 -12.65 7.89
C VAL A 247 -7.86 -11.46 7.46
N SER A 248 -8.51 -10.87 8.43
CA SER A 248 -9.16 -9.57 8.22
C SER A 248 -8.09 -8.49 8.01
N PRO A 249 -8.24 -7.60 7.03
CA PRO A 249 -7.36 -6.44 6.84
C PRO A 249 -7.30 -5.48 8.06
N LEU A 250 -8.13 -5.73 9.07
CA LEU A 250 -8.18 -4.98 10.34
C LEU A 250 -7.55 -5.76 11.51
N ASP A 251 -6.90 -6.91 11.26
CA ASP A 251 -6.27 -7.73 12.29
C ASP A 251 -4.75 -7.60 12.28
N PHE A 252 -4.19 -6.94 13.29
CA PHE A 252 -2.75 -6.67 13.46
C PHE A 252 -2.01 -7.73 14.30
N ARG A 253 -2.67 -8.79 14.77
CA ARG A 253 -2.06 -9.77 15.70
C ARG A 253 -0.98 -10.64 15.06
N ARG A 254 -0.96 -10.78 13.76
CA ARG A 254 -0.06 -11.66 13.01
C ARG A 254 1.04 -10.91 12.24
N THR A 255 1.32 -9.68 12.60
CA THR A 255 2.30 -8.81 11.92
C THR A 255 3.66 -9.49 11.75
N ARG A 256 4.24 -10.03 12.83
CA ARG A 256 5.56 -10.69 12.79
C ARG A 256 5.59 -11.91 11.87
N GLU A 257 4.53 -12.72 11.90
CA GLU A 257 4.40 -13.89 11.02
C GLU A 257 4.33 -13.47 9.54
N PHE A 258 3.54 -12.44 9.23
CA PHE A 258 3.41 -11.95 7.86
C PHE A 258 4.69 -11.31 7.33
N THR A 259 5.38 -10.55 8.17
CA THR A 259 6.69 -9.98 7.82
C THR A 259 7.70 -11.08 7.48
N ALA A 260 7.82 -12.12 8.33
CA ALA A 260 8.74 -13.22 8.09
C ALA A 260 8.39 -14.03 6.84
N LEU A 261 7.12 -14.36 6.66
CA LEU A 261 6.65 -15.14 5.51
C LEU A 261 6.85 -14.38 4.20
N ALA A 262 6.57 -13.07 4.19
CA ALA A 262 6.77 -12.21 3.03
C ALA A 262 8.25 -12.04 2.68
N TYR A 263 9.12 -11.95 3.68
CA TYR A 263 10.58 -11.92 3.47
C TYR A 263 11.07 -13.17 2.75
N GLU A 264 10.72 -14.37 3.25
CA GLU A 264 11.15 -15.64 2.64
C GLU A 264 10.59 -15.80 1.22
N THR A 265 9.33 -15.42 1.01
CA THR A 265 8.68 -15.48 -0.31
C THR A 265 9.37 -14.53 -1.29
N ALA A 266 9.60 -13.29 -0.91
CA ALA A 266 10.25 -12.29 -1.75
C ALA A 266 11.71 -12.67 -2.05
N LYS A 267 12.46 -13.14 -1.04
CA LYS A 267 13.84 -13.61 -1.21
C LYS A 267 13.94 -14.73 -2.24
N LYS A 268 13.11 -15.75 -2.09
CA LYS A 268 13.04 -16.87 -3.06
C LYS A 268 12.70 -16.39 -4.47
N HIS A 269 11.83 -15.39 -4.57
CA HIS A 269 11.42 -14.84 -5.87
C HIS A 269 12.54 -14.05 -6.55
N LEU A 270 13.36 -13.34 -5.76
CA LEU A 270 14.51 -12.55 -6.25
C LEU A 270 15.73 -13.44 -6.57
N GLU A 271 15.80 -14.67 -6.03
CA GLU A 271 16.88 -15.61 -6.34
C GLU A 271 16.83 -16.02 -7.81
N GLY A 272 17.91 -15.73 -8.54
CA GLY A 272 18.01 -16.07 -9.97
C GLY A 272 17.19 -15.17 -10.91
N LEU A 273 16.64 -14.08 -10.41
CA LEU A 273 15.92 -13.11 -11.23
C LEU A 273 16.84 -12.52 -12.29
N SER A 274 16.45 -12.66 -13.56
CA SER A 274 17.10 -12.02 -14.70
C SER A 274 16.10 -11.11 -15.41
N VAL A 275 16.47 -9.86 -15.62
CA VAL A 275 15.61 -8.85 -16.25
C VAL A 275 16.22 -8.42 -17.58
N ASN A 276 15.48 -8.59 -18.67
CA ASN A 276 15.95 -8.32 -20.03
C ASN A 276 15.01 -7.34 -20.76
N GLY A 277 14.86 -6.11 -20.21
CA GLY A 277 13.99 -5.08 -20.80
C GLY A 277 12.55 -5.08 -20.27
N PRO A 278 11.63 -4.39 -20.95
CA PRO A 278 10.21 -4.36 -20.58
C PRO A 278 9.64 -5.77 -20.46
N GLY A 279 8.81 -6.00 -19.45
CA GLY A 279 8.25 -7.31 -19.17
C GLY A 279 7.81 -7.44 -17.71
N LEU A 280 6.98 -8.45 -17.44
CA LEU A 280 6.52 -8.78 -16.10
C LEU A 280 7.39 -9.90 -15.53
N TYR A 281 8.17 -9.59 -14.53
CA TYR A 281 9.08 -10.48 -13.82
C TYR A 281 8.50 -10.78 -12.44
N GLY A 282 8.02 -11.98 -12.28
CA GLY A 282 7.16 -12.33 -11.16
C GLY A 282 5.69 -12.19 -11.52
N VAL A 283 4.85 -12.99 -10.89
CA VAL A 283 3.44 -13.09 -11.29
C VAL A 283 2.58 -12.46 -10.22
N PRO A 284 1.68 -11.51 -10.56
CA PRO A 284 0.50 -11.30 -9.75
C PRO A 284 -0.25 -12.62 -9.74
N GLY A 285 -0.03 -13.44 -8.68
CA GLY A 285 -0.69 -14.71 -8.36
C GLY A 285 -1.81 -15.22 -9.27
N LEU A 286 -1.49 -15.41 -10.52
CA LEU A 286 -2.23 -16.35 -11.34
C LEU A 286 -1.55 -17.69 -11.12
N ALA A 287 -2.16 -18.55 -10.31
CA ALA A 287 -1.94 -19.97 -10.51
C ALA A 287 -2.18 -20.19 -12.02
N THR A 288 -1.12 -20.52 -12.76
CA THR A 288 -1.28 -21.13 -14.08
C THR A 288 -2.28 -22.27 -13.93
N PRO A 289 -3.26 -22.38 -14.82
CA PRO A 289 -4.26 -23.44 -14.78
C PRO A 289 -3.62 -24.80 -14.78
#